data_c5213d656e663a5ba375ef4e52946acc
#
_entry.id   c5213d656e663a5ba375ef4e52946acc
#
_cell.length_a   1.000
_cell.length_b   1.000
_cell.length_c   1.000
_cell.angle_alpha   90.00
_cell.angle_beta   90.00
_cell.angle_gamma   90.00
#
_symmetry.space_group_name_H-M   'P 1'
#
loop_
_entity.id
_entity.type
_entity.pdbx_description
1 polymer ?
#
loop_
_entity_poly.entity_id
_entity_poly.type
_entity_poly.pdbx_seq_one_letter_code
_entity_poly.pdbx_strand_id
1 'polypeptide(L)'
;LDIEKNASKANFGMIADIDKGLSILDFANLLDNLMKNNLPLLCSNPDYLVDDGNKLSMCGGTIAQLYEDMGGKVFRYGKPYEPIYSNIEKKLNIKNKKKVLVIGDSLWHDICGGLKMGYDRLWIKKGIHRAQLKISVEINPLLDKYPPTFAQNELKLWLITCIVKKELLYYKL
;
A
#
# COMPACT_ATOMS: atom_id res chain seq x y z
N LEU A 1 19.87 8.43 -10.93
CA LEU A 1 19.03 9.59 -10.56
C LEU A 1 19.88 10.53 -9.76
N ASP A 2 20.03 11.77 -10.26
CA ASP A 2 20.70 12.84 -9.52
C ASP A 2 19.66 13.47 -8.57
N ILE A 3 20.03 13.64 -7.30
CA ILE A 3 19.17 14.28 -6.31
C ILE A 3 19.37 15.79 -6.42
N GLU A 4 18.36 16.49 -6.93
CA GLU A 4 18.33 17.94 -7.00
C GLU A 4 17.71 18.52 -5.71
N LYS A 5 18.42 19.44 -5.06
CA LYS A 5 17.94 20.10 -3.84
C LYS A 5 17.08 21.35 -4.12
N ASN A 6 17.17 21.88 -5.33
CA ASN A 6 16.40 23.05 -5.74
C ASN A 6 15.19 22.63 -6.57
N ALA A 7 13.99 22.77 -6.00
CA ALA A 7 12.75 22.40 -6.67
C ALA A 7 12.56 23.07 -8.04
N SER A 8 13.06 24.30 -8.24
CA SER A 8 12.94 25.00 -9.53
C SER A 8 13.75 24.35 -10.67
N LYS A 9 14.67 23.45 -10.34
CA LYS A 9 15.51 22.71 -11.29
C LYS A 9 15.11 21.21 -11.36
N ALA A 10 14.20 20.78 -10.51
CA ALA A 10 13.72 19.41 -10.46
C ALA A 10 12.65 19.17 -11.52
N ASN A 11 12.47 17.91 -11.93
CA ASN A 11 11.40 17.48 -12.82
C ASN A 11 10.20 16.87 -12.08
N PHE A 12 10.43 16.33 -10.88
CA PHE A 12 9.43 15.73 -9.99
C PHE A 12 9.97 15.64 -8.57
N GLY A 13 9.06 15.57 -7.59
CA GLY A 13 9.37 15.12 -6.24
C GLY A 13 9.20 13.61 -6.12
N MET A 14 9.90 12.96 -5.19
CA MET A 14 9.72 11.55 -4.90
C MET A 14 9.63 11.32 -3.40
N ILE A 15 8.64 10.51 -2.98
CA ILE A 15 8.51 10.02 -1.62
C ILE A 15 8.38 8.50 -1.61
N ALA A 16 9.21 7.84 -0.81
CA ALA A 16 9.19 6.39 -0.64
C ALA A 16 8.70 6.02 0.76
N ASP A 17 9.34 6.57 1.77
CA ASP A 17 9.02 6.32 3.17
C ASP A 17 9.28 7.57 4.00
N ILE A 18 8.95 7.53 5.28
CA ILE A 18 9.07 8.62 6.22
C ILE A 18 9.91 8.17 7.41
N ASP A 19 10.91 8.95 7.77
CA ASP A 19 11.73 8.68 8.94
C ASP A 19 10.88 8.73 10.22
N LYS A 20 11.19 7.83 11.15
CA LYS A 20 10.47 7.77 12.43
C LYS A 20 10.58 9.08 13.19
N GLY A 21 9.44 9.58 13.65
CA GLY A 21 9.37 10.80 14.44
C GLY A 21 9.02 12.06 13.65
N LEU A 22 9.05 12.02 12.33
CA LEU A 22 8.58 13.12 11.49
C LEU A 22 7.05 13.21 11.52
N SER A 23 6.56 14.43 11.43
CA SER A 23 5.15 14.81 11.34
C SER A 23 4.82 15.36 9.95
N ILE A 24 3.55 15.53 9.65
CA ILE A 24 3.08 16.19 8.41
C ILE A 24 3.70 17.58 8.24
N LEU A 25 3.90 18.32 9.34
CA LEU A 25 4.44 19.69 9.32
C LEU A 25 5.88 19.75 8.81
N ASP A 26 6.65 18.69 9.00
CA ASP A 26 8.04 18.63 8.52
C ASP A 26 8.12 18.60 6.98
N PHE A 27 7.02 18.25 6.31
CA PHE A 27 6.92 18.22 4.85
C PHE A 27 6.32 19.50 4.24
N ALA A 28 5.82 20.44 5.06
CA ALA A 28 5.10 21.62 4.57
C ALA A 28 5.90 22.44 3.54
N ASN A 29 7.17 22.74 3.86
CA ASN A 29 8.05 23.49 2.93
C ASN A 29 8.33 22.72 1.63
N LEU A 30 8.50 21.41 1.70
CA LEU A 30 8.72 20.58 0.52
C LEU A 30 7.49 20.63 -0.38
N LEU A 31 6.29 20.38 0.17
CA LEU A 31 5.03 20.36 -0.58
C LEU A 31 4.73 21.73 -1.19
N ASP A 32 4.94 22.83 -0.45
CA ASP A 32 4.77 24.19 -0.96
C ASP A 32 5.72 24.47 -2.14
N ASN A 33 6.97 24.05 -2.05
CA ASN A 33 7.94 24.20 -3.14
C ASN A 33 7.55 23.36 -4.38
N LEU A 34 7.04 22.15 -4.20
CA LEU A 34 6.53 21.34 -5.32
C LEU A 34 5.32 22.00 -5.98
N MET A 35 4.38 22.54 -5.19
CA MET A 35 3.21 23.26 -5.68
C MET A 35 3.61 24.52 -6.47
N LYS A 36 4.48 25.35 -5.94
CA LYS A 36 4.96 26.59 -6.59
C LYS A 36 5.61 26.35 -7.95
N ASN A 37 6.25 25.19 -8.12
CA ASN A 37 6.93 24.81 -9.35
C ASN A 37 6.09 23.85 -10.24
N ASN A 38 4.82 23.60 -9.90
CA ASN A 38 3.92 22.65 -10.60
C ASN A 38 4.54 21.26 -10.81
N LEU A 39 5.32 20.78 -9.86
CA LEU A 39 6.01 19.51 -9.98
C LEU A 39 5.09 18.33 -9.57
N PRO A 40 5.08 17.23 -10.31
CA PRO A 40 4.38 16.04 -9.84
C PRO A 40 5.15 15.36 -8.71
N LEU A 41 4.42 14.70 -7.80
CA LEU A 41 4.97 13.86 -6.74
C LEU A 41 4.85 12.39 -7.11
N LEU A 42 5.97 11.68 -7.10
CA LEU A 42 6.05 10.24 -7.27
C LEU A 42 6.00 9.58 -5.89
N CYS A 43 5.01 8.76 -5.63
CA CYS A 43 4.88 8.00 -4.39
C CYS A 43 5.13 6.51 -4.67
N SER A 44 6.24 5.97 -4.17
CA SER A 44 6.60 4.55 -4.36
C SER A 44 6.12 3.64 -3.23
N ASN A 45 5.71 4.20 -2.08
CA ASN A 45 5.03 3.50 -1.00
C ASN A 45 3.69 4.19 -0.69
N PRO A 46 2.58 3.77 -1.34
CA PRO A 46 1.28 4.39 -1.15
C PRO A 46 0.57 4.03 0.16
N ASP A 47 1.16 3.17 0.99
CA ASP A 47 0.59 2.85 2.30
C ASP A 47 0.48 4.14 3.15
N TYR A 48 -0.67 4.35 3.80
CA TYR A 48 -0.89 5.52 4.65
C TYR A 48 -0.22 5.34 6.00
N LEU A 49 -0.34 4.16 6.57
CA LEU A 49 0.12 3.80 7.90
C LEU A 49 0.77 2.42 7.87
N VAL A 50 1.73 2.22 8.76
CA VAL A 50 2.31 0.91 9.07
C VAL A 50 2.19 0.64 10.57
N ASP A 51 1.90 -0.62 10.93
CA ASP A 51 1.95 -1.09 12.32
C ASP A 51 3.33 -1.67 12.59
N ASP A 52 4.13 -1.00 13.43
CA ASP A 52 5.45 -1.48 13.84
C ASP A 52 5.41 -2.41 15.08
N GLY A 53 4.19 -2.83 15.47
CA GLY A 53 3.94 -3.67 16.64
C GLY A 53 3.63 -2.89 17.91
N ASN A 54 4.09 -1.64 18.04
CA ASN A 54 3.88 -0.78 19.19
C ASN A 54 2.88 0.35 18.90
N LYS A 55 3.00 0.96 17.72
CA LYS A 55 2.16 2.07 17.29
C LYS A 55 1.97 2.07 15.78
N LEU A 56 0.97 2.80 15.32
CA LEU A 56 0.83 3.15 13.92
C LEU A 56 1.78 4.31 13.59
N SER A 57 2.56 4.15 12.53
CA SER A 57 3.46 5.17 12.00
C SER A 57 3.02 5.58 10.60
N MET A 58 3.23 6.85 10.28
CA MET A 58 2.88 7.45 8.99
C MET A 58 3.84 6.96 7.90
N CYS A 59 3.30 6.70 6.70
CA CYS A 59 4.05 6.33 5.50
C CYS A 59 3.92 7.37 4.39
N GLY A 60 4.68 7.18 3.33
CA GLY A 60 4.73 8.09 2.17
C GLY A 60 3.38 8.39 1.54
N GLY A 61 2.45 7.41 1.57
CA GLY A 61 1.09 7.59 1.06
C GLY A 61 0.30 8.70 1.76
N THR A 62 0.54 8.94 3.05
CA THR A 62 -0.10 10.05 3.79
C THR A 62 0.34 11.41 3.24
N ILE A 63 1.62 11.59 2.97
CA ILE A 63 2.14 12.85 2.40
C ILE A 63 1.70 13.01 0.95
N ALA A 64 1.68 11.92 0.18
CA ALA A 64 1.18 11.94 -1.19
C ALA A 64 -0.31 12.32 -1.26
N GLN A 65 -1.13 11.84 -0.32
CA GLN A 65 -2.54 12.22 -0.23
C GLN A 65 -2.69 13.70 0.12
N LEU A 66 -1.93 14.19 1.10
CA LEU A 66 -1.93 15.61 1.44
C LEU A 66 -1.57 16.49 0.24
N TYR A 67 -0.55 16.11 -0.53
CA TYR A 67 -0.17 16.85 -1.75
C TYR A 67 -1.28 16.87 -2.80
N GLU A 68 -1.97 15.75 -2.99
CA GLU A 68 -3.12 15.67 -3.89
C GLU A 68 -4.31 16.52 -3.41
N ASP A 69 -4.59 16.51 -2.11
CA ASP A 69 -5.64 17.35 -1.49
C ASP A 69 -5.35 18.86 -1.63
N MET A 70 -4.08 19.24 -1.68
CA MET A 70 -3.63 20.60 -2.00
C MET A 70 -3.78 20.95 -3.49
N GLY A 71 -4.14 20.00 -4.36
CA GLY A 71 -4.27 20.17 -5.81
C GLY A 71 -3.02 19.75 -6.60
N GLY A 72 -2.04 19.16 -5.96
CA GLY A 72 -0.84 18.64 -6.61
C GLY A 72 -1.10 17.34 -7.38
N LYS A 73 -0.32 17.10 -8.43
CA LYS A 73 -0.40 15.88 -9.21
C LYS A 73 0.44 14.76 -8.59
N VAL A 74 -0.19 13.61 -8.28
CA VAL A 74 0.48 12.45 -7.67
C VAL A 74 0.46 11.25 -8.60
N PHE A 75 1.61 10.60 -8.75
CA PHE A 75 1.73 9.28 -9.36
C PHE A 75 2.07 8.24 -8.28
N ARG A 76 1.23 7.22 -8.12
CA ARG A 76 1.39 6.18 -7.11
C ARG A 76 1.84 4.87 -7.72
N TYR A 77 2.93 4.30 -7.18
CA TYR A 77 3.48 3.00 -7.54
C TYR A 77 3.56 2.15 -6.28
N GLY A 78 2.87 1.02 -6.26
CA GLY A 78 2.75 0.14 -5.11
C GLY A 78 1.31 -0.31 -4.91
N LYS A 79 1.04 -1.03 -3.83
CA LYS A 79 -0.32 -1.47 -3.47
C LYS A 79 -1.23 -0.27 -3.18
N PRO A 80 -2.48 -0.24 -3.59
CA PRO A 80 -3.27 -1.18 -4.39
C PRO A 80 -3.29 -0.85 -5.89
N TYR A 81 -2.27 -0.17 -6.41
CA TYR A 81 -2.23 0.35 -7.78
C TYR A 81 -1.72 -0.71 -8.75
N GLU A 82 -2.37 -0.79 -9.91
CA GLU A 82 -2.17 -1.79 -10.94
C GLU A 82 -0.70 -1.96 -11.41
N PRO A 83 0.12 -0.90 -11.59
CA PRO A 83 1.45 -1.04 -12.18
C PRO A 83 2.38 -2.05 -11.48
N ILE A 84 2.31 -2.17 -10.15
CA ILE A 84 3.15 -3.13 -9.41
C ILE A 84 2.75 -4.57 -9.73
N TYR A 85 1.46 -4.84 -9.82
CA TYR A 85 0.93 -6.18 -10.11
C TYR A 85 1.19 -6.59 -11.55
N SER A 86 0.94 -5.72 -12.53
CA SER A 86 1.22 -5.97 -13.94
C SER A 86 2.70 -6.23 -14.20
N ASN A 87 3.59 -5.54 -13.48
CA ASN A 87 5.01 -5.78 -13.57
C ASN A 87 5.38 -7.19 -13.05
N ILE A 88 4.78 -7.61 -11.94
CA ILE A 88 4.95 -8.96 -11.37
C ILE A 88 4.38 -10.02 -12.32
N GLU A 89 3.16 -9.82 -12.84
CA GLU A 89 2.55 -10.73 -13.81
C GLU A 89 3.46 -10.96 -15.03
N LYS A 90 4.04 -9.89 -15.57
CA LYS A 90 5.00 -9.98 -16.69
C LYS A 90 6.27 -10.73 -16.31
N LYS A 91 6.91 -10.35 -15.20
CA LYS A 91 8.17 -10.96 -14.75
C LYS A 91 8.05 -12.46 -14.48
N LEU A 92 6.91 -12.88 -13.93
CA LEU A 92 6.65 -14.27 -13.55
C LEU A 92 5.85 -15.05 -14.59
N ASN A 93 5.52 -14.41 -15.73
CA ASN A 93 4.72 -15.01 -16.79
C ASN A 93 3.40 -15.61 -16.28
N ILE A 94 2.71 -14.88 -15.38
CA ILE A 94 1.46 -15.34 -14.77
C ILE A 94 0.36 -15.34 -15.82
N LYS A 95 -0.14 -16.52 -16.18
CA LYS A 95 -1.24 -16.70 -17.15
C LYS A 95 -2.59 -16.89 -16.48
N ASN A 96 -2.61 -17.36 -15.24
CA ASN A 96 -3.83 -17.66 -14.52
C ASN A 96 -3.85 -16.92 -13.17
N LYS A 97 -4.66 -15.88 -13.11
CA LYS A 97 -4.83 -15.05 -11.90
C LYS A 97 -5.38 -15.81 -10.70
N LYS A 98 -6.15 -16.90 -10.94
CA LYS A 98 -6.65 -17.77 -9.86
C LYS A 98 -5.57 -18.63 -9.18
N LYS A 99 -4.35 -18.60 -9.71
CA LYS A 99 -3.18 -19.20 -9.07
C LYS A 99 -2.37 -18.21 -8.24
N VAL A 100 -2.84 -16.96 -8.08
CA VAL A 100 -2.19 -15.93 -7.30
C VAL A 100 -2.95 -15.72 -5.99
N LEU A 101 -2.23 -15.77 -4.88
CA LEU A 101 -2.75 -15.43 -3.56
C LEU A 101 -2.00 -14.21 -3.03
N VAL A 102 -2.72 -13.12 -2.84
CA VAL A 102 -2.21 -11.95 -2.10
C VAL A 102 -2.40 -12.19 -0.61
N ILE A 103 -1.35 -11.95 0.18
CA ILE A 103 -1.37 -12.10 1.63
C ILE A 103 -0.99 -10.76 2.25
N GLY A 104 -1.84 -10.22 3.13
CA GLY A 104 -1.55 -8.97 3.81
C GLY A 104 -2.54 -8.66 4.92
N ASP A 105 -2.26 -7.62 5.67
CA ASP A 105 -3.04 -7.18 6.81
C ASP A 105 -3.88 -5.92 6.52
N SER A 106 -3.57 -5.19 5.46
CA SER A 106 -4.30 -3.99 5.07
C SER A 106 -5.45 -4.29 4.11
N LEU A 107 -6.69 -4.02 4.56
CA LEU A 107 -7.86 -4.10 3.68
C LEU A 107 -7.80 -3.05 2.56
N TRP A 108 -7.24 -1.85 2.85
CA TRP A 108 -7.14 -0.75 1.87
C TRP A 108 -6.09 -0.98 0.79
N HIS A 109 -5.00 -1.68 1.10
CA HIS A 109 -3.87 -1.84 0.19
C HIS A 109 -3.76 -3.28 -0.33
N ASP A 110 -3.53 -4.25 0.56
CA ASP A 110 -3.29 -5.65 0.16
C ASP A 110 -4.55 -6.29 -0.42
N ILE A 111 -5.64 -6.26 0.33
CA ILE A 111 -6.88 -6.94 -0.06
C ILE A 111 -7.56 -6.20 -1.22
N CYS A 112 -7.60 -4.88 -1.16
CA CYS A 112 -8.08 -4.04 -2.27
C CYS A 112 -7.29 -4.27 -3.56
N GLY A 113 -5.96 -4.30 -3.49
CA GLY A 113 -5.10 -4.56 -4.64
C GLY A 113 -5.37 -5.94 -5.26
N GLY A 114 -5.39 -6.99 -4.44
CA GLY A 114 -5.73 -8.34 -4.89
C GLY A 114 -7.13 -8.44 -5.49
N LEU A 115 -8.12 -7.72 -4.92
CA LEU A 115 -9.47 -7.64 -5.45
C LEU A 115 -9.50 -7.02 -6.86
N LYS A 116 -8.86 -5.87 -7.04
CA LYS A 116 -8.77 -5.16 -8.33
C LYS A 116 -8.13 -6.02 -9.42
N MET A 117 -7.14 -6.82 -9.06
CA MET A 117 -6.44 -7.70 -10.00
C MET A 117 -7.16 -9.04 -10.25
N GLY A 118 -8.18 -9.38 -9.46
CA GLY A 118 -8.90 -10.65 -9.55
C GLY A 118 -8.13 -11.85 -8.96
N TYR A 119 -7.24 -11.58 -8.01
CA TYR A 119 -6.49 -12.59 -7.26
C TYR A 119 -7.27 -13.11 -6.06
N ASP A 120 -6.88 -14.28 -5.55
CA ASP A 120 -7.30 -14.70 -4.22
C ASP A 120 -6.59 -13.88 -3.14
N ARG A 121 -7.23 -13.68 -1.99
CA ARG A 121 -6.81 -12.74 -0.96
C ARG A 121 -6.91 -13.38 0.42
N LEU A 122 -5.78 -13.46 1.12
CA LEU A 122 -5.72 -13.90 2.52
C LEU A 122 -5.49 -12.68 3.42
N TRP A 123 -6.49 -12.31 4.19
CA TRP A 123 -6.39 -11.23 5.16
C TRP A 123 -5.85 -11.73 6.50
N ILE A 124 -4.77 -11.10 6.98
CA ILE A 124 -4.16 -11.33 8.29
C ILE A 124 -4.71 -10.30 9.28
N LYS A 125 -5.56 -10.76 10.22
CA LYS A 125 -6.30 -9.88 11.13
C LYS A 125 -5.43 -9.18 12.18
N LYS A 126 -4.35 -9.84 12.66
CA LYS A 126 -3.37 -9.24 13.57
C LYS A 126 -2.40 -8.36 12.80
N GLY A 127 -2.76 -7.12 12.59
CA GLY A 127 -2.00 -6.11 11.87
C GLY A 127 -2.65 -4.76 12.01
N ILE A 128 -2.61 -3.95 10.96
CA ILE A 128 -3.04 -2.55 10.96
C ILE A 128 -4.50 -2.35 11.44
N HIS A 129 -5.39 -3.34 11.21
CA HIS A 129 -6.80 -3.27 11.61
C HIS A 129 -7.09 -3.86 13.00
N ARG A 130 -6.08 -4.25 13.79
CA ARG A 130 -6.30 -4.89 15.10
C ARG A 130 -7.14 -4.09 16.09
N ALA A 131 -7.04 -2.77 16.04
CA ALA A 131 -7.84 -1.88 16.89
C ALA A 131 -9.30 -1.82 16.40
N GLN A 132 -9.50 -1.68 15.10
CA GLN A 132 -10.82 -1.61 14.47
C GLN A 132 -11.61 -2.93 14.58
N LEU A 133 -10.92 -4.07 14.65
CA LEU A 133 -11.57 -5.37 14.88
C LEU A 133 -12.31 -5.47 16.22
N LYS A 134 -11.97 -4.62 17.20
CA LYS A 134 -12.69 -4.53 18.47
C LYS A 134 -14.01 -3.75 18.35
N ILE A 135 -14.18 -3.01 17.27
CA ILE A 135 -15.33 -2.16 16.98
C ILE A 135 -15.90 -2.56 15.62
N SER A 136 -16.88 -3.45 15.62
CA SER A 136 -17.45 -4.02 14.38
C SER A 136 -18.01 -2.96 13.42
N VAL A 137 -18.53 -1.85 13.95
CA VAL A 137 -19.05 -0.74 13.13
C VAL A 137 -17.98 -0.08 12.26
N GLU A 138 -16.71 -0.10 12.67
CA GLU A 138 -15.62 0.48 11.90
C GLU A 138 -15.08 -0.47 10.82
N ILE A 139 -15.07 -1.77 11.09
CA ILE A 139 -14.44 -2.74 10.20
C ILE A 139 -15.40 -3.32 9.14
N ASN A 140 -16.69 -3.47 9.48
CA ASN A 140 -17.67 -4.07 8.57
C ASN A 140 -17.78 -3.34 7.23
N PRO A 141 -17.86 -2.00 7.15
CA PRO A 141 -17.89 -1.29 5.87
C PRO A 141 -16.65 -1.55 5.00
N LEU A 142 -15.48 -1.77 5.62
CA LEU A 142 -14.26 -2.11 4.91
C LEU A 142 -14.29 -3.53 4.36
N LEU A 143 -14.83 -4.48 5.12
CA LEU A 143 -15.00 -5.87 4.69
C LEU A 143 -16.02 -5.99 3.57
N ASP A 144 -17.11 -5.21 3.62
CA ASP A 144 -18.09 -5.15 2.54
C ASP A 144 -17.48 -4.59 1.24
N LYS A 145 -16.65 -3.56 1.37
CA LYS A 145 -15.99 -2.92 0.23
C LYS A 145 -14.82 -3.74 -0.33
N TYR A 146 -14.07 -4.40 0.54
CA TYR A 146 -12.87 -5.17 0.21
C TYR A 146 -12.94 -6.58 0.81
N PRO A 147 -13.81 -7.46 0.29
CA PRO A 147 -13.98 -8.79 0.83
C PRO A 147 -12.74 -9.66 0.61
N PRO A 148 -12.14 -10.22 1.67
CA PRO A 148 -11.09 -11.22 1.51
C PRO A 148 -11.66 -12.55 1.03
N THR A 149 -10.87 -13.36 0.31
CA THR A 149 -11.24 -14.75 -0.02
C THR A 149 -11.09 -15.63 1.22
N PHE A 150 -10.05 -15.36 2.01
CA PHE A 150 -9.73 -16.07 3.24
C PHE A 150 -9.32 -15.07 4.32
N ALA A 151 -9.49 -15.44 5.59
CA ALA A 151 -9.03 -14.63 6.71
C ALA A 151 -8.50 -15.52 7.83
N GLN A 152 -7.40 -15.08 8.48
CA GLN A 152 -6.85 -15.74 9.67
C GLN A 152 -6.25 -14.72 10.61
N ASN A 153 -6.06 -15.09 11.88
CA ASN A 153 -5.55 -14.17 12.88
C ASN A 153 -4.07 -13.85 12.66
N GLU A 154 -3.26 -14.85 12.37
CA GLU A 154 -1.81 -14.76 12.19
C GLU A 154 -1.39 -15.52 10.94
N LEU A 155 -0.27 -15.13 10.33
CA LEU A 155 0.31 -15.88 9.22
C LEU A 155 0.90 -17.21 9.74
N LYS A 156 0.23 -18.31 9.43
CA LYS A 156 0.69 -19.67 9.72
C LYS A 156 0.92 -20.42 8.41
N LEU A 157 2.17 -20.65 8.07
CA LEU A 157 2.56 -21.23 6.77
C LEU A 157 1.94 -22.62 6.49
N TRP A 158 1.73 -23.44 7.51
CA TRP A 158 1.09 -24.74 7.34
C TRP A 158 -0.39 -24.66 6.90
N LEU A 159 -1.11 -23.59 7.29
CA LEU A 159 -2.47 -23.34 6.82
C LEU A 159 -2.48 -22.92 5.34
N ILE A 160 -1.43 -22.23 4.89
CA ILE A 160 -1.29 -21.85 3.49
C ILE A 160 -1.13 -23.08 2.62
N THR A 161 -0.37 -24.09 3.04
CA THR A 161 -0.22 -25.36 2.29
C THR A 161 -1.52 -26.13 2.18
N CYS A 162 -2.48 -26.01 3.11
CA CYS A 162 -3.81 -26.61 3.01
C CYS A 162 -4.73 -25.87 2.02
N ILE A 163 -4.63 -24.54 1.96
CA ILE A 163 -5.40 -23.70 1.02
C ILE A 163 -4.84 -23.86 -0.40
N VAL A 164 -3.55 -24.16 -0.52
CA VAL A 164 -2.75 -24.13 -1.73
C VAL A 164 -2.37 -25.54 -2.19
N LYS A 165 -3.33 -26.39 -2.37
CA LYS A 165 -3.10 -27.70 -3.06
C LYS A 165 -2.79 -27.59 -4.56
N LYS A 166 -2.50 -26.38 -5.09
CA LYS A 166 -2.12 -26.14 -6.48
C LYS A 166 -0.99 -25.11 -6.51
N GLU A 167 0.18 -25.50 -6.97
CA GLU A 167 1.38 -24.68 -7.30
C GLU A 167 1.22 -23.16 -7.07
N LEU A 168 1.66 -22.66 -5.92
CA LEU A 168 1.59 -21.23 -5.58
C LEU A 168 2.96 -20.62 -5.40
N LEU A 169 3.12 -19.50 -6.06
CA LEU A 169 4.21 -18.56 -5.89
C LEU A 169 3.85 -17.57 -4.77
N TYR A 170 4.66 -17.53 -3.71
CA TYR A 170 4.50 -16.59 -2.61
C TYR A 170 5.33 -15.33 -2.85
N TYR A 171 4.68 -14.17 -2.77
CA TYR A 171 5.37 -12.88 -2.69
C TYR A 171 4.76 -12.06 -1.56
N LYS A 172 5.62 -11.62 -0.61
CA LYS A 172 5.29 -10.53 0.30
C LYS A 172 5.60 -9.24 -0.47
N LEU A 173 4.54 -8.52 -0.82
CA LEU A 173 4.64 -7.17 -1.37
C LEU A 173 4.90 -6.17 -0.25
#